data_2c391e096899d254fa37ba16ca9e99ae
#
_entry.id   2c391e096899d254fa37ba16ca9e99ae
#
_cell.length_a   1.000
_cell.length_b   1.000
_cell.length_c   1.000
_cell.angle_alpha   90.00
_cell.angle_beta   90.00
_cell.angle_gamma   90.00
#
_symmetry.space_group_name_H-M   'P 1'
#
loop_
_entity.id
_entity.type
_entity.pdbx_description
1 polymer ?
#
loop_
_entity_poly.entity_id
_entity_poly.type
_entity_poly.pdbx_seq_one_letter_code
_entity_poly.pdbx_strand_id
1 'polypeptide(L)'
;SINKITNKLDDFSKARKLRVSNLDEVGEQIVPVDLSNPDLLRTKPKNSPDARKWLDKGGSIEVDTSKIPPEWTYTDWEGNTIRYVDGFPDFKSAGFVDQEVRLKDGFDTRSKDFSRADKLAEKPKAPDAIWHHHEDGETLQEIKTRIHARFTHRGGFSLKKR
;
A
#
# COMPACT_ATOMS: atom_id res chain seq x y z
N SER A 1 0.81 -0.77 -27.50
CA SER A 1 1.00 -0.99 -27.94
C SER A 1 0.38 -0.75 -27.84
N ILE A 2 0.36 -0.69 -27.50
CA ILE A 2 0.47 -0.80 -27.77
C ILE A 2 -0.15 -0.56 -27.70
N ASN A 3 -0.23 -0.59 -27.28
CA ASN A 3 -0.31 -0.66 -27.47
C ASN A 3 -0.65 -0.40 -26.98
N LYS A 4 -0.70 -0.34 -26.41
CA LYS A 4 -0.45 -0.58 -26.22
C LYS A 4 -0.88 -0.23 -25.70
N ILE A 5 -1.04 0.17 -25.24
CA ILE A 5 -0.81 0.11 -25.10
C ILE A 5 -1.71 0.53 -24.99
N THR A 6 -2.09 0.89 -24.47
CA THR A 6 -2.34 0.85 -24.81
C THR A 6 -3.07 1.11 -24.63
N ASN A 7 -3.29 1.21 -24.19
CA ASN A 7 -3.43 1.03 -24.36
C ASN A 7 -3.89 1.22 -23.83
N LYS A 8 -4.01 1.24 -23.22
CA LYS A 8 -3.79 0.87 -23.08
C LYS A 8 -4.62 0.72 -22.92
N LEU A 9 -5.05 1.04 -22.35
CA LEU A 9 -5.25 0.64 -22.70
C LEU A 9 -6.11 0.34 -23.14
N ASP A 10 -6.39 0.40 -22.96
CA ASP A 10 -6.67 -0.26 -23.71
C ASP A 10 -6.81 -0.55 -24.00
N ASP A 11 -6.52 -0.45 -23.51
CA ASP A 11 -6.05 -1.11 -24.03
C ASP A 11 -5.93 -1.35 -23.64
N PHE A 12 -6.04 -1.59 -23.22
CA PHE A 12 -5.38 -2.13 -23.08
C PHE A 12 -6.08 -2.77 -23.11
N SER A 13 -6.47 -2.91 -23.04
CA SER A 13 -6.58 -3.70 -23.18
C SER A 13 -6.98 -4.34 -23.80
N LYS A 14 -6.97 -4.61 -23.90
CA LYS A 14 -6.70 -5.28 -24.44
C LYS A 14 -6.26 -5.44 -24.75
N ALA A 15 -6.05 -5.02 -24.41
CA ALA A 15 -5.09 -5.18 -24.66
C ALA A 15 -4.94 -5.51 -24.46
N ARG A 16 -4.66 -5.96 -24.40
CA ARG A 16 -3.88 -6.27 -24.37
C ARG A 16 -4.23 -7.12 -24.49
N LYS A 17 -4.46 -7.86 -24.62
CA LYS A 17 -4.25 -8.66 -24.74
C LYS A 17 -3.91 -9.22 -25.44
N LEU A 18 -3.30 -9.40 -25.45
CA LEU A 18 -2.53 -9.86 -25.93
C LEU A 18 -1.89 -10.14 -26.33
N ARG A 19 -1.31 -10.51 -26.45
CA ARG A 19 -0.27 -10.77 -26.64
C ARG A 19 0.17 -11.35 -26.67
N VAL A 20 0.66 -11.96 -26.39
CA VAL A 20 1.44 -12.56 -26.27
C VAL A 20 1.58 -13.10 -26.06
N SER A 21 2.06 -13.71 -25.88
CA SER A 21 2.43 -14.37 -25.43
C SER A 21 3.08 -14.46 -24.88
N ASN A 22 3.85 -14.73 -24.47
CA ASN A 22 4.45 -14.72 -23.67
C ASN A 22 4.99 -13.84 -23.12
N LEU A 23 5.57 -13.43 -23.25
CA LEU A 23 6.02 -12.60 -22.67
C LEU A 23 5.46 -11.48 -22.47
N ASP A 24 5.76 -11.04 -22.82
CA ASP A 24 4.98 -9.93 -22.77
C ASP A 24 3.94 -10.08 -21.84
N GLU A 25 3.89 -11.03 -21.63
CA GLU A 25 3.11 -11.49 -20.62
C GLU A 25 3.33 -10.87 -19.30
N VAL A 26 4.49 -10.30 -19.07
CA VAL A 26 4.78 -9.63 -17.82
C VAL A 26 3.78 -8.50 -17.59
N GLY A 27 3.51 -7.72 -18.63
CA GLY A 27 2.54 -6.64 -18.51
C GLY A 27 1.14 -7.12 -18.22
N GLU A 28 0.83 -8.36 -18.64
CA GLU A 28 -0.49 -8.94 -18.43
C GLU A 28 -0.70 -9.44 -17.00
N GLN A 29 0.35 -9.48 -16.21
CA GLN A 29 0.25 -9.94 -14.83
C GLN A 29 -0.15 -8.82 -13.87
N ILE A 30 -0.06 -7.58 -14.29
CA ILE A 30 -0.54 -6.44 -13.52
C ILE A 30 -1.88 -6.05 -14.12
N VAL A 31 -2.95 -6.35 -13.39
CA VAL A 31 -4.31 -6.21 -13.92
C VAL A 31 -5.16 -5.39 -12.96
N PRO A 32 -6.18 -4.70 -13.49
CA PRO A 32 -7.18 -4.07 -12.63
C PRO A 32 -7.86 -5.12 -11.77
N VAL A 33 -8.23 -4.74 -10.55
CA VAL A 33 -8.92 -5.67 -9.67
C VAL A 33 -10.24 -6.11 -10.30
N ASP A 34 -10.51 -7.42 -10.22
CA ASP A 34 -11.75 -8.02 -10.73
C ASP A 34 -12.59 -8.45 -9.53
N LEU A 35 -13.64 -7.69 -9.24
CA LEU A 35 -14.50 -7.94 -8.08
C LEU A 35 -15.32 -9.22 -8.22
N SER A 36 -15.39 -9.80 -9.44
CA SER A 36 -16.11 -11.05 -9.67
C SER A 36 -15.22 -12.27 -9.49
N ASN A 37 -13.93 -12.08 -9.19
CA ASN A 37 -12.98 -13.19 -9.07
C ASN A 37 -12.71 -13.46 -7.58
N PRO A 38 -13.36 -14.50 -6.99
CA PRO A 38 -13.21 -14.75 -5.56
C PRO A 38 -11.79 -15.17 -5.18
N ASP A 39 -11.09 -15.87 -6.06
CA ASP A 39 -9.71 -16.28 -5.77
C ASP A 39 -8.79 -15.06 -5.65
N LEU A 40 -8.97 -14.09 -6.54
CA LEU A 40 -8.20 -12.86 -6.47
C LEU A 40 -8.54 -12.07 -5.21
N LEU A 41 -9.81 -11.98 -4.86
CA LEU A 41 -10.25 -11.22 -3.69
C LEU A 41 -9.74 -11.82 -2.38
N ARG A 42 -9.46 -13.12 -2.34
CA ARG A 42 -8.87 -13.74 -1.14
C ARG A 42 -7.46 -13.25 -0.89
N THR A 43 -6.78 -12.68 -1.88
CA THR A 43 -5.42 -12.19 -1.74
C THR A 43 -5.37 -10.74 -1.28
N LYS A 44 -6.52 -10.11 -1.06
CA LYS A 44 -6.60 -8.72 -0.62
C LYS A 44 -5.84 -8.55 0.69
N PRO A 45 -4.97 -7.53 0.81
CA PRO A 45 -4.23 -7.29 2.04
C PRO A 45 -5.18 -7.10 3.23
N LYS A 46 -4.82 -7.68 4.36
CA LYS A 46 -5.67 -7.63 5.55
C LYS A 46 -5.89 -6.17 5.98
N ASN A 47 -7.14 -5.82 6.18
CA ASN A 47 -7.57 -4.48 6.60
C ASN A 47 -7.24 -3.37 5.58
N SER A 48 -6.89 -3.72 4.35
CA SER A 48 -6.77 -2.73 3.28
C SER A 48 -8.17 -2.19 2.94
N PRO A 49 -8.26 -1.04 2.25
CA PRO A 49 -9.58 -0.44 1.99
C PRO A 49 -10.51 -1.38 1.24
N ASP A 50 -11.79 -1.30 1.55
CA ASP A 50 -12.83 -2.06 0.86
C ASP A 50 -12.76 -1.74 -0.64
N ALA A 51 -12.62 -2.78 -1.47
CA ALA A 51 -12.34 -2.59 -2.88
C ALA A 51 -13.50 -1.89 -3.61
N ARG A 52 -14.74 -2.31 -3.35
CA ARG A 52 -15.90 -1.70 -4.03
C ARG A 52 -16.06 -0.25 -3.63
N LYS A 53 -15.99 0.04 -2.34
CA LYS A 53 -16.12 1.43 -1.87
C LYS A 53 -15.01 2.31 -2.43
N TRP A 54 -13.80 1.76 -2.54
CA TRP A 54 -12.66 2.48 -3.09
C TRP A 54 -12.90 2.86 -4.54
N LEU A 55 -13.34 1.88 -5.36
CA LEU A 55 -13.63 2.13 -6.76
C LEU A 55 -14.80 3.11 -6.93
N ASP A 56 -15.82 3.01 -6.07
CA ASP A 56 -16.99 3.90 -6.14
C ASP A 56 -16.61 5.35 -5.87
N LYS A 57 -15.55 5.58 -5.11
CA LYS A 57 -15.07 6.93 -4.82
C LYS A 57 -14.17 7.48 -5.94
N GLY A 58 -13.90 6.70 -6.95
CA GLY A 58 -13.04 7.12 -8.06
C GLY A 58 -11.59 6.67 -7.94
N GLY A 59 -11.28 5.84 -6.97
CA GLY A 59 -9.96 5.23 -6.87
C GLY A 59 -9.80 4.06 -7.83
N SER A 60 -8.59 3.55 -7.92
CA SER A 60 -8.30 2.35 -8.71
C SER A 60 -7.45 1.39 -7.90
N ILE A 61 -7.48 0.13 -8.30
CA ILE A 61 -6.72 -0.92 -7.65
C ILE A 61 -6.15 -1.82 -8.73
N GLU A 62 -4.84 -2.03 -8.71
CA GLU A 62 -4.17 -2.95 -9.59
C GLU A 62 -3.56 -4.08 -8.79
N VAL A 63 -3.54 -5.27 -9.36
CA VAL A 63 -2.99 -6.45 -8.71
C VAL A 63 -1.91 -7.06 -9.59
N ASP A 64 -0.74 -7.25 -9.02
CA ASP A 64 0.37 -7.93 -9.71
C ASP A 64 0.29 -9.41 -9.37
N THR A 65 -0.25 -10.19 -10.29
CA THR A 65 -0.45 -11.62 -10.07
C THR A 65 0.83 -12.43 -10.26
N SER A 66 1.93 -11.80 -10.67
CA SER A 66 3.22 -12.47 -10.74
C SER A 66 3.87 -12.66 -9.37
N LYS A 67 3.39 -11.92 -8.38
CA LYS A 67 3.90 -12.02 -7.01
C LYS A 67 3.15 -13.09 -6.23
N ILE A 68 3.81 -13.66 -5.22
CA ILE A 68 3.22 -14.68 -4.35
C ILE A 68 3.41 -14.23 -2.90
N PRO A 69 2.35 -13.82 -2.22
CA PRO A 69 0.98 -13.62 -2.74
C PRO A 69 0.92 -12.45 -3.72
N PRO A 70 -0.15 -12.36 -4.51
CA PRO A 70 -0.33 -11.22 -5.42
C PRO A 70 -0.25 -9.89 -4.69
N GLU A 71 0.36 -8.90 -5.33
CA GLU A 71 0.61 -7.60 -4.71
C GLU A 71 -0.41 -6.58 -5.17
N TRP A 72 -1.08 -5.95 -4.23
CA TRP A 72 -2.13 -4.98 -4.49
C TRP A 72 -1.60 -3.55 -4.38
N THR A 73 -1.98 -2.70 -5.34
CA THR A 73 -1.61 -1.29 -5.38
C THR A 73 -2.89 -0.46 -5.46
N TYR A 74 -3.08 0.42 -4.49
CA TYR A 74 -4.24 1.29 -4.39
C TYR A 74 -3.86 2.69 -4.82
N THR A 75 -4.65 3.29 -5.72
CA THR A 75 -4.52 4.71 -6.08
C THR A 75 -5.82 5.39 -5.69
N ASP A 76 -5.73 6.45 -4.89
CA ASP A 76 -6.94 7.16 -4.47
C ASP A 76 -7.38 8.13 -5.56
N TRP A 77 -8.51 8.79 -5.28
CA TRP A 77 -9.13 9.72 -6.25
C TRP A 77 -8.38 11.04 -6.37
N GLU A 78 -7.35 11.24 -5.56
CA GLU A 78 -6.46 12.39 -5.66
C GLU A 78 -5.13 12.04 -6.33
N GLY A 79 -4.97 10.80 -6.74
CA GLY A 79 -3.76 10.35 -7.42
C GLY A 79 -2.66 9.83 -6.52
N ASN A 80 -2.92 9.66 -5.22
CA ASN A 80 -1.92 9.09 -4.32
C ASN A 80 -1.92 7.57 -4.47
N THR A 81 -0.74 7.00 -4.71
CA THR A 81 -0.59 5.57 -5.00
C THR A 81 0.26 4.91 -3.93
N ILE A 82 -0.25 3.82 -3.38
CA ILE A 82 0.46 3.05 -2.36
C ILE A 82 0.38 1.57 -2.69
N ARG A 83 1.55 0.94 -2.70
CA ARG A 83 1.71 -0.48 -2.94
C ARG A 83 1.72 -1.20 -1.60
N TYR A 84 0.95 -2.28 -1.50
CA TYR A 84 0.92 -3.11 -0.30
C TYR A 84 1.89 -4.28 -0.49
N VAL A 85 3.02 -4.24 0.20
CA VAL A 85 4.07 -5.25 0.10
C VAL A 85 3.94 -6.20 1.28
N ASP A 86 3.77 -7.49 0.99
CA ASP A 86 3.56 -8.53 2.01
C ASP A 86 2.41 -8.17 2.95
N GLY A 87 1.41 -7.50 2.41
CA GLY A 87 0.20 -7.13 3.16
C GLY A 87 0.29 -5.79 3.88
N PHE A 88 1.42 -5.08 3.79
CA PHE A 88 1.63 -3.80 4.48
C PHE A 88 1.87 -2.67 3.47
N PRO A 89 1.27 -1.50 3.70
CA PRO A 89 1.46 -0.37 2.78
C PRO A 89 2.88 0.16 2.86
N ASP A 90 3.49 0.37 1.71
CA ASP A 90 4.84 0.91 1.62
C ASP A 90 4.75 2.42 1.48
N PHE A 91 4.54 3.10 2.61
CA PHE A 91 4.44 4.55 2.63
C PHE A 91 5.77 5.22 2.27
N LYS A 92 6.87 4.57 2.61
CA LYS A 92 8.20 5.17 2.40
C LYS A 92 8.53 5.27 0.92
N SER A 93 8.35 4.18 0.18
CA SER A 93 8.61 4.21 -1.27
C SER A 93 7.67 5.16 -2.00
N ALA A 94 6.48 5.38 -1.47
CA ALA A 94 5.52 6.31 -2.05
C ALA A 94 5.83 7.78 -1.74
N GLY A 95 6.82 8.04 -0.87
CA GLY A 95 7.20 9.41 -0.52
C GLY A 95 6.38 10.05 0.58
N PHE A 96 5.65 9.25 1.37
CA PHE A 96 4.77 9.79 2.40
C PHE A 96 5.35 9.76 3.81
N VAL A 97 6.62 9.39 3.97
CA VAL A 97 7.27 9.36 5.29
C VAL A 97 8.14 10.60 5.43
N ASP A 98 7.78 11.48 6.38
CA ASP A 98 8.48 12.74 6.60
C ASP A 98 9.72 12.56 7.47
N GLN A 99 9.70 11.61 8.39
CA GLN A 99 10.87 11.19 9.17
C GLN A 99 10.59 9.84 9.83
N GLU A 100 11.64 9.17 10.24
CA GLU A 100 11.56 7.90 10.93
C GLU A 100 12.29 7.97 12.27
N VAL A 101 11.74 7.24 13.25
CA VAL A 101 12.40 7.05 14.55
C VAL A 101 12.48 5.56 14.81
N ARG A 102 13.67 5.07 15.09
CA ARG A 102 13.86 3.67 15.43
C ARG A 102 13.96 3.51 16.94
N LEU A 103 13.13 2.63 17.48
CA LEU A 103 13.13 2.28 18.89
C LEU A 103 13.94 1.00 19.04
N LYS A 104 15.19 1.11 19.48
CA LYS A 104 16.12 -0.03 19.48
C LYS A 104 15.59 -1.26 20.17
N ASP A 105 14.81 -1.07 21.24
CA ASP A 105 14.28 -2.20 22.02
C ASP A 105 12.94 -2.69 21.51
N GLY A 106 12.49 -2.16 20.35
CA GLY A 106 11.19 -2.52 19.78
C GLY A 106 10.04 -1.78 20.43
N PHE A 107 8.84 -2.12 19.99
CA PHE A 107 7.61 -1.47 20.45
C PHE A 107 7.24 -1.90 21.88
N ASP A 108 6.67 -0.97 22.63
CA ASP A 108 6.08 -1.22 23.94
C ASP A 108 4.57 -0.98 23.85
N THR A 109 4.04 0.02 24.51
CA THR A 109 2.64 0.45 24.30
C THR A 109 2.59 1.57 23.28
N ARG A 110 1.43 1.79 22.68
CA ARG A 110 1.29 2.86 21.71
C ARG A 110 1.67 4.21 22.29
N SER A 111 1.17 4.53 23.48
CA SER A 111 1.45 5.83 24.08
C SER A 111 2.93 6.01 24.46
N LYS A 112 3.56 4.94 24.95
CA LYS A 112 4.98 5.00 25.25
C LYS A 112 5.82 5.14 23.99
N ASP A 113 5.46 4.42 22.95
CA ASP A 113 6.17 4.48 21.68
C ASP A 113 6.08 5.88 21.06
N PHE A 114 4.89 6.47 21.07
CA PHE A 114 4.70 7.82 20.54
C PHE A 114 5.49 8.84 21.35
N SER A 115 5.48 8.70 22.67
CA SER A 115 6.25 9.60 23.55
C SER A 115 7.75 9.49 23.30
N ARG A 116 8.24 8.24 23.14
CA ARG A 116 9.66 8.04 22.84
C ARG A 116 10.02 8.58 21.46
N ALA A 117 9.14 8.40 20.49
CA ALA A 117 9.38 8.91 19.14
C ALA A 117 9.46 10.43 19.16
N ASP A 118 8.55 11.09 19.89
CA ASP A 118 8.58 12.54 20.01
C ASP A 118 9.91 13.04 20.58
N LYS A 119 10.46 12.32 21.56
CA LYS A 119 11.74 12.70 22.17
C LYS A 119 12.93 12.45 21.28
N LEU A 120 12.89 11.39 20.47
CA LEU A 120 14.01 10.98 19.62
C LEU A 120 13.95 11.62 18.24
N ALA A 121 12.83 12.19 17.86
CA ALA A 121 12.65 12.77 16.53
C ALA A 121 13.65 13.90 16.30
N GLU A 122 14.21 13.95 15.09
CA GLU A 122 15.14 15.02 14.73
C GLU A 122 14.44 16.37 14.61
N LYS A 123 13.16 16.33 14.25
CA LYS A 123 12.32 17.53 14.15
C LYS A 123 10.97 17.24 14.76
N PRO A 124 10.27 18.26 15.26
CA PRO A 124 8.93 18.04 15.80
C PRO A 124 8.00 17.44 14.74
N LYS A 125 7.19 16.46 15.15
CA LYS A 125 6.18 15.89 14.28
C LYS A 125 5.18 16.99 13.92
N ALA A 126 4.79 17.04 12.63
CA ALA A 126 3.80 17.99 12.17
C ALA A 126 2.45 17.77 12.89
N PRO A 127 1.67 18.84 13.15
CA PRO A 127 0.40 18.68 13.87
C PRO A 127 -0.63 17.87 13.10
N ASP A 128 -0.53 17.80 11.76
CA ASP A 128 -1.43 17.01 10.92
C ASP A 128 -0.85 15.65 10.56
N ALA A 129 0.10 15.16 11.34
CA ALA A 129 0.74 13.88 11.12
C ALA A 129 0.59 12.97 12.33
N ILE A 130 0.84 11.70 12.12
CA ILE A 130 0.76 10.66 13.13
C ILE A 130 2.00 9.78 13.03
N TRP A 131 2.38 9.14 14.13
CA TRP A 131 3.41 8.10 14.12
C TRP A 131 2.78 6.78 13.72
N HIS A 132 3.26 6.20 12.64
CA HIS A 132 2.82 4.90 12.13
C HIS A 132 3.82 3.83 12.58
N HIS A 133 3.30 2.77 13.23
CA HIS A 133 4.12 1.62 13.62
C HIS A 133 4.42 0.77 12.39
N HIS A 134 5.69 0.73 12.01
CA HIS A 134 6.12 -0.07 10.87
C HIS A 134 6.14 -1.56 11.23
N GLU A 135 5.98 -2.40 10.22
CA GLU A 135 5.92 -3.86 10.43
C GLU A 135 7.24 -4.48 10.88
N ASP A 136 8.35 -3.71 10.86
CA ASP A 136 9.62 -4.22 11.38
C ASP A 136 9.63 -4.34 12.91
N GLY A 137 8.62 -3.82 13.60
CA GLY A 137 8.49 -3.95 15.04
C GLY A 137 9.29 -2.95 15.84
N GLU A 138 9.98 -2.02 15.20
CA GLU A 138 10.85 -1.06 15.91
C GLU A 138 10.84 0.34 15.32
N THR A 139 10.35 0.56 14.11
CA THR A 139 10.40 1.86 13.47
C THR A 139 9.03 2.54 13.50
N LEU A 140 9.03 3.82 13.88
CA LEU A 140 7.87 4.69 13.77
C LEU A 140 8.11 5.69 12.65
N GLN A 141 7.11 5.84 11.77
CA GLN A 141 7.18 6.71 10.61
C GLN A 141 6.19 7.85 10.76
N GLU A 142 6.65 9.07 10.55
CA GLU A 142 5.74 10.23 10.55
C GLU A 142 5.04 10.29 9.21
N ILE A 143 3.70 10.15 9.22
CA ILE A 143 2.87 10.13 8.02
C ILE A 143 1.70 11.08 8.26
N LYS A 144 1.31 11.84 7.23
CA LYS A 144 0.12 12.69 7.33
C LYS A 144 -1.08 11.86 7.75
N THR A 145 -1.80 12.32 8.75
CA THR A 145 -2.96 11.61 9.30
C THR A 145 -3.95 11.27 8.19
N ARG A 146 -4.18 12.18 7.25
CA ARG A 146 -5.10 11.99 6.14
C ARG A 146 -4.72 10.78 5.29
N ILE A 147 -3.44 10.64 4.97
CA ILE A 147 -2.95 9.52 4.17
C ILE A 147 -3.02 8.22 4.98
N HIS A 148 -2.57 8.26 6.22
CA HIS A 148 -2.59 7.07 7.08
C HIS A 148 -4.01 6.52 7.26
N ALA A 149 -4.99 7.40 7.44
CA ALA A 149 -6.38 6.99 7.64
C ALA A 149 -7.02 6.48 6.35
N ARG A 150 -6.62 7.02 5.20
CA ARG A 150 -7.20 6.61 3.91
C ARG A 150 -6.72 5.23 3.48
N PHE A 151 -5.44 4.95 3.64
CA PHE A 151 -4.85 3.68 3.25
C PHE A 151 -4.81 2.74 4.46
N THR A 152 -5.99 2.26 4.83
CA THR A 152 -6.14 1.38 5.98
C THR A 152 -5.36 0.09 5.79
N HIS A 153 -4.95 -0.52 6.89
CA HIS A 153 -4.06 -1.66 6.83
C HIS A 153 -4.00 -2.36 8.17
N ARG A 154 -3.40 -3.55 8.16
CA ARG A 154 -3.02 -4.23 9.39
C ARG A 154 -1.89 -3.43 10.04
N GLY A 155 -2.06 -3.05 11.28
CA GLY A 155 -1.05 -2.24 11.96
C GLY A 155 0.22 -3.02 12.27
N GLY A 156 1.39 -2.38 12.09
CA GLY A 156 2.67 -2.97 12.46
C GLY A 156 2.75 -3.31 13.93
N PHE A 157 2.03 -2.55 14.75
CA PHE A 157 1.96 -2.81 16.19
C PHE A 157 1.44 -4.21 16.49
N SER A 158 0.60 -4.77 15.64
CA SER A 158 0.07 -6.11 15.81
C SER A 158 1.16 -7.19 15.71
N LEU A 159 2.33 -6.85 15.18
CA LEU A 159 3.46 -7.77 15.05
C LEU A 159 4.45 -7.61 16.19
N LYS A 160 4.14 -6.78 17.16
CA LYS A 160 5.00 -6.58 18.32
C LYS A 160 5.27 -7.91 19.02
N LYS A 161 6.53 -8.13 19.35
CA LYS A 161 6.90 -9.31 20.10
C LYS A 161 6.47 -9.20 21.56
N ARG A 162 6.10 -10.31 22.16
CA ARG A 162 5.60 -10.36 23.52
C ARG A 162 6.65 -10.82 24.49
#